data_6070b15b0f4052d505905b8e9c2c085a
#
_entry.id   6070b15b0f4052d505905b8e9c2c085a
#
_cell.length_a   1.000
_cell.length_b   1.000
_cell.length_c   1.000
_cell.angle_alpha   90.00
_cell.angle_beta   90.00
_cell.angle_gamma   90.00
#
_symmetry.space_group_name_H-M   'P 1'
#
loop_
_entity.id
_entity.type
_entity.pdbx_description
1 polymer ?
#
loop_
_entity_poly.entity_id
_entity_poly.type
_entity_poly.pdbx_seq_one_letter_code
_entity_poly.pdbx_strand_id
1 'polypeptide(L)'
;MTVTATATEPRRRRWWPRSVRARTALAAASATVVVLVGISWWVHRDVYRQSVDIADAQAQIQLLALVDQLNEGVVPSRRSTAPYEVVASGRRSAVAYGGGMESFDPGTRHVLPAPTEARGPRTLTNYFFHLPANRHAEPHSSSHVAAGTYMVWYADIRADRLGGEKAAALGVADDAFLRVYVVVLPRTAEEIARATDLLLLRAGLVSLVLIAAVTYFAVRIALRPVEAIRVLTASVTASDPRERVTVPTTGHEIAALATTINTTLQRLENAATQQRRFVADAAHELRSPLTTLLASLEVALAYPERTDWPAAVTTAARQTRRLQALAEDLLLLARIDTRTPVVRPDTVDLGALASRMTEQYLPTGRPLTLACDSDGPALVQGNPGEYERLLRNLVDNAARHAAHRIQITVRNEDGWVVLTVQDDGPGVPAEDAERIFERFVRLDDARSRDQGGTGLGLAIARDLARRHRGTLTLTPTPKPLGACFLLRLPRAPEPADE
;
A
#
# COMPACT_ATOMS: atom_id res chain seq x y z
N MET A 1 21.09 49.90 -15.40
CA MET A 1 19.68 49.60 -15.09
C MET A 1 19.14 48.73 -16.21
N THR A 2 19.18 47.44 -16.04
CA THR A 2 18.62 46.46 -16.98
C THR A 2 17.70 45.54 -16.19
N VAL A 3 16.41 45.75 -16.36
CA VAL A 3 15.32 44.99 -15.72
C VAL A 3 15.18 43.70 -16.53
N THR A 4 15.57 42.58 -15.95
CA THR A 4 15.29 41.24 -16.45
C THR A 4 13.86 40.84 -16.01
N ALA A 5 12.95 40.81 -17.00
CA ALA A 5 11.60 40.28 -16.83
C ALA A 5 11.67 38.75 -16.66
N THR A 6 11.36 38.26 -15.47
CA THR A 6 11.11 36.86 -15.20
C THR A 6 9.81 36.41 -15.85
N ALA A 7 9.90 35.61 -16.89
CA ALA A 7 8.75 34.94 -17.51
C ALA A 7 8.15 33.96 -16.50
N THR A 8 6.92 34.23 -16.06
CA THR A 8 6.09 33.32 -15.28
C THR A 8 5.61 32.18 -16.19
N GLU A 9 6.16 30.99 -16.03
CA GLU A 9 5.64 29.76 -16.63
C GLU A 9 4.16 29.57 -16.26
N PRO A 10 3.28 29.24 -17.23
CA PRO A 10 1.88 28.96 -16.95
C PRO A 10 1.81 27.66 -16.14
N ARG A 11 1.37 27.75 -14.87
CA ARG A 11 0.99 26.58 -14.05
C ARG A 11 -0.03 25.77 -14.82
N ARG A 12 0.38 24.67 -15.45
CA ARG A 12 -0.52 23.62 -15.95
C ARG A 12 -1.42 23.18 -14.80
N ARG A 13 -2.68 23.56 -14.82
CA ARG A 13 -3.71 23.07 -13.90
C ARG A 13 -3.78 21.57 -14.08
N ARG A 14 -3.18 20.80 -13.16
CA ARG A 14 -3.37 19.36 -13.08
C ARG A 14 -4.80 19.10 -12.64
N TRP A 15 -5.65 18.73 -13.59
CA TRP A 15 -7.07 18.36 -13.41
C TRP A 15 -7.26 17.03 -12.64
N TRP A 16 -6.22 16.47 -12.11
CA TRP A 16 -6.30 15.19 -11.38
C TRP A 16 -6.63 15.45 -9.91
N PRO A 17 -7.73 14.81 -9.39
CA PRO A 17 -8.07 14.94 -7.99
C PRO A 17 -6.92 14.46 -7.09
N ARG A 18 -6.59 15.25 -6.08
CA ARG A 18 -5.50 14.95 -5.16
C ARG A 18 -5.81 13.81 -4.19
N SER A 19 -7.08 13.49 -3.95
CA SER A 19 -7.47 12.43 -3.01
C SER A 19 -7.52 11.06 -3.70
N VAL A 20 -7.02 10.03 -3.04
CA VAL A 20 -7.09 8.64 -3.49
C VAL A 20 -8.54 8.22 -3.76
N ARG A 21 -9.48 8.65 -2.90
CA ARG A 21 -10.94 8.38 -3.02
C ARG A 21 -11.49 8.86 -4.35
N ALA A 22 -11.15 10.08 -4.74
CA ALA A 22 -11.64 10.64 -6.00
C ALA A 22 -10.97 9.99 -7.23
N ARG A 23 -9.71 9.58 -7.13
CA ARG A 23 -9.01 8.88 -8.21
C ARG A 23 -9.59 7.48 -8.46
N THR A 24 -9.85 6.72 -7.42
CA THR A 24 -10.44 5.38 -7.55
C THR A 24 -11.87 5.45 -8.06
N ALA A 25 -12.68 6.39 -7.57
CA ALA A 25 -14.03 6.62 -8.09
C ALA A 25 -14.00 7.03 -9.56
N LEU A 26 -13.09 7.91 -9.97
CA LEU A 26 -12.94 8.32 -11.38
C LEU A 26 -12.49 7.14 -12.26
N ALA A 27 -11.55 6.34 -11.81
CA ALA A 27 -11.08 5.16 -12.54
C ALA A 27 -12.21 4.12 -12.71
N ALA A 28 -12.98 3.86 -11.66
CA ALA A 28 -14.15 2.98 -11.71
C ALA A 28 -15.21 3.52 -12.68
N ALA A 29 -15.50 4.82 -12.58
CA ALA A 29 -16.45 5.49 -13.50
C ALA A 29 -15.97 5.40 -14.96
N SER A 30 -14.69 5.65 -15.23
CA SER A 30 -14.14 5.55 -16.59
C SER A 30 -14.24 4.13 -17.15
N ALA A 31 -13.89 3.13 -16.36
CA ALA A 31 -14.03 1.72 -16.74
C ALA A 31 -15.49 1.35 -17.03
N THR A 32 -16.41 1.82 -16.18
CA THR A 32 -17.85 1.62 -16.36
C THR A 32 -18.35 2.25 -17.67
N VAL A 33 -17.91 3.47 -17.99
CA VAL A 33 -18.27 4.14 -19.25
C VAL A 33 -17.83 3.31 -20.46
N VAL A 34 -16.59 2.81 -20.46
CA VAL A 34 -16.08 1.99 -21.56
C VAL A 34 -16.92 0.73 -21.76
N VAL A 35 -17.27 0.04 -20.68
CA VAL A 35 -18.11 -1.16 -20.72
C VAL A 35 -19.52 -0.84 -21.19
N LEU A 36 -20.14 0.22 -20.68
CA LEU A 36 -21.48 0.64 -21.07
C LEU A 36 -21.56 1.05 -22.54
N VAL A 37 -20.57 1.79 -23.05
CA VAL A 37 -20.47 2.14 -24.47
C VAL A 37 -20.36 0.89 -25.34
N GLY A 38 -19.52 -0.07 -24.95
CA GLY A 38 -19.39 -1.34 -25.66
C GLY A 38 -20.70 -2.14 -25.71
N ILE A 39 -21.37 -2.26 -24.58
CA ILE A 39 -22.67 -2.96 -24.48
C ILE A 39 -23.73 -2.22 -25.30
N SER A 40 -23.82 -0.88 -25.18
CA SER A 40 -24.78 -0.09 -25.93
C SER A 40 -24.58 -0.23 -27.44
N TRP A 41 -23.33 -0.18 -27.91
CA TRP A 41 -23.02 -0.39 -29.32
C TRP A 41 -23.39 -1.79 -29.80
N TRP A 42 -23.10 -2.81 -28.99
CA TRP A 42 -23.44 -4.21 -29.33
C TRP A 42 -24.96 -4.43 -29.40
N VAL A 43 -25.70 -3.97 -28.37
CA VAL A 43 -27.16 -4.07 -28.31
C VAL A 43 -27.81 -3.32 -29.48
N HIS A 44 -27.40 -2.06 -29.75
CA HIS A 44 -27.88 -1.28 -30.86
C HIS A 44 -27.71 -2.05 -32.19
N ARG A 45 -26.51 -2.58 -32.42
CA ARG A 45 -26.22 -3.35 -33.65
C ARG A 45 -27.04 -4.63 -33.75
N ASP A 46 -27.25 -5.33 -32.66
CA ASP A 46 -27.98 -6.59 -32.62
C ASP A 46 -29.49 -6.35 -32.86
N VAL A 47 -30.09 -5.41 -32.13
CA VAL A 47 -31.47 -5.02 -32.28
C VAL A 47 -31.77 -4.50 -33.70
N TYR A 48 -30.88 -3.69 -34.26
CA TYR A 48 -31.03 -3.19 -35.62
C TYR A 48 -31.01 -4.36 -36.63
N ARG A 49 -30.08 -5.27 -36.54
CA ARG A 49 -30.00 -6.45 -37.41
C ARG A 49 -31.23 -7.33 -37.31
N GLN A 50 -31.65 -7.72 -36.12
CA GLN A 50 -32.83 -8.53 -35.90
C GLN A 50 -34.10 -7.85 -36.49
N SER A 51 -34.23 -6.53 -36.32
CA SER A 51 -35.38 -5.80 -36.86
C SER A 51 -35.36 -5.75 -38.37
N VAL A 52 -34.20 -5.66 -39.02
CA VAL A 52 -34.09 -5.73 -40.49
C VAL A 52 -34.44 -7.16 -40.99
N ASP A 53 -33.98 -8.18 -40.33
CA ASP A 53 -34.27 -9.56 -40.66
C ASP A 53 -35.78 -9.87 -40.55
N ILE A 54 -36.45 -9.35 -39.53
CA ILE A 54 -37.91 -9.44 -39.38
C ILE A 54 -38.64 -8.70 -40.51
N ALA A 55 -38.21 -7.47 -40.85
CA ALA A 55 -38.81 -6.70 -41.92
C ALA A 55 -38.63 -7.44 -43.29
N ASP A 56 -37.49 -8.05 -43.52
CA ASP A 56 -37.21 -8.83 -44.70
C ASP A 56 -38.13 -10.07 -44.81
N ALA A 57 -38.24 -10.83 -43.73
CA ALA A 57 -39.14 -12.00 -43.68
C ALA A 57 -40.62 -11.62 -43.88
N GLN A 58 -41.06 -10.50 -43.30
CA GLN A 58 -42.41 -9.98 -43.49
C GLN A 58 -42.67 -9.55 -44.93
N ALA A 59 -41.70 -8.91 -45.58
CA ALA A 59 -41.80 -8.52 -46.98
C ALA A 59 -41.93 -9.73 -47.91
N GLN A 60 -41.19 -10.80 -47.64
CA GLN A 60 -41.30 -12.05 -48.42
C GLN A 60 -42.68 -12.71 -48.27
N ILE A 61 -43.16 -12.82 -47.01
CA ILE A 61 -44.51 -13.38 -46.74
C ILE A 61 -45.60 -12.55 -47.47
N GLN A 62 -45.50 -11.25 -47.41
CA GLN A 62 -46.44 -10.34 -48.04
C GLN A 62 -46.35 -10.45 -49.57
N LEU A 63 -45.17 -10.55 -50.14
CA LEU A 63 -44.99 -10.75 -51.57
C LEU A 63 -45.71 -12.03 -52.04
N LEU A 64 -45.57 -13.13 -51.32
CA LEU A 64 -46.25 -14.39 -51.64
C LEU A 64 -47.79 -14.22 -51.56
N ALA A 65 -48.29 -13.58 -50.53
CA ALA A 65 -49.72 -13.30 -50.35
C ALA A 65 -50.29 -12.43 -51.51
N LEU A 66 -49.53 -11.41 -51.95
CA LEU A 66 -49.91 -10.58 -53.09
C LEU A 66 -49.93 -11.36 -54.41
N VAL A 67 -48.96 -12.25 -54.61
CA VAL A 67 -48.91 -13.13 -55.78
C VAL A 67 -50.10 -14.09 -55.80
N ASP A 68 -50.50 -14.62 -54.66
CA ASP A 68 -51.66 -15.55 -54.58
C ASP A 68 -52.99 -14.77 -54.84
N GLN A 69 -53.15 -13.55 -54.27
CA GLN A 69 -54.32 -12.73 -54.58
C GLN A 69 -54.45 -12.40 -56.06
N LEU A 70 -53.32 -12.01 -56.68
CA LEU A 70 -53.35 -11.77 -58.14
C LEU A 70 -53.65 -13.01 -58.95
N ASN A 71 -53.16 -14.19 -58.57
CA ASN A 71 -53.50 -15.46 -59.23
C ASN A 71 -54.99 -15.81 -59.11
N GLU A 72 -55.65 -15.34 -58.04
CA GLU A 72 -57.11 -15.43 -57.88
C GLU A 72 -57.89 -14.39 -58.67
N GLY A 73 -57.21 -13.43 -59.28
CA GLY A 73 -57.82 -12.31 -60.03
C GLY A 73 -58.34 -11.18 -59.16
N VAL A 74 -57.88 -11.13 -57.87
CA VAL A 74 -58.25 -10.13 -56.90
C VAL A 74 -57.21 -9.00 -56.92
N VAL A 75 -57.66 -7.76 -57.10
CA VAL A 75 -56.82 -6.56 -57.04
C VAL A 75 -56.41 -6.35 -55.54
N PRO A 76 -55.13 -6.35 -55.24
CA PRO A 76 -54.69 -6.18 -53.87
C PRO A 76 -55.12 -4.84 -53.26
N SER A 77 -55.49 -4.85 -51.97
CA SER A 77 -55.91 -3.67 -51.23
C SER A 77 -54.78 -2.66 -51.07
N ARG A 78 -55.10 -1.35 -51.19
CA ARG A 78 -54.13 -0.28 -50.88
C ARG A 78 -53.65 -0.29 -49.42
N ARG A 79 -54.47 -0.83 -48.48
CA ARG A 79 -54.08 -1.02 -47.07
C ARG A 79 -53.20 -2.24 -46.96
N SER A 80 -51.91 -2.04 -46.90
CA SER A 80 -50.88 -3.06 -46.80
C SER A 80 -49.89 -2.69 -45.71
N THR A 81 -49.29 -3.68 -45.06
CA THR A 81 -48.28 -3.49 -43.99
C THR A 81 -46.93 -3.08 -44.53
N ALA A 82 -46.54 -3.54 -45.72
CA ALA A 82 -45.32 -3.08 -46.39
C ALA A 82 -45.70 -2.40 -47.74
N PRO A 83 -44.90 -1.44 -48.21
CA PRO A 83 -45.10 -0.82 -49.50
C PRO A 83 -44.96 -1.85 -50.61
N TYR A 84 -45.94 -1.84 -51.53
CA TYR A 84 -45.91 -2.71 -52.70
C TYR A 84 -46.36 -1.97 -53.97
N GLU A 85 -45.89 -2.43 -55.08
CA GLU A 85 -46.30 -1.96 -56.42
C GLU A 85 -46.36 -3.16 -57.36
N VAL A 86 -47.43 -3.20 -58.15
CA VAL A 86 -47.63 -4.20 -59.22
C VAL A 86 -47.50 -3.49 -60.54
N VAL A 87 -46.51 -3.88 -61.32
CA VAL A 87 -46.20 -3.25 -62.61
C VAL A 87 -46.41 -4.28 -63.75
N ALA A 88 -47.15 -3.89 -64.79
CA ALA A 88 -47.31 -4.72 -65.97
C ALA A 88 -46.41 -4.25 -67.11
N SER A 89 -45.91 -5.19 -67.94
CA SER A 89 -45.20 -4.86 -69.16
C SER A 89 -46.12 -4.02 -70.12
N GLY A 90 -45.49 -3.01 -70.68
CA GLY A 90 -46.22 -2.13 -71.63
C GLY A 90 -47.16 -1.07 -71.03
N ARG A 91 -47.37 -1.07 -69.69
CA ARG A 91 -48.15 -0.05 -69.00
C ARG A 91 -47.27 1.05 -68.39
N ARG A 92 -47.76 2.31 -68.44
CA ARG A 92 -47.07 3.43 -67.77
C ARG A 92 -47.45 3.59 -66.30
N SER A 93 -48.64 3.13 -65.90
CA SER A 93 -49.12 3.17 -64.52
C SER A 93 -49.07 1.81 -63.86
N ALA A 94 -48.94 1.77 -62.53
CA ALA A 94 -49.06 0.55 -61.78
C ALA A 94 -50.43 -0.06 -61.86
N VAL A 95 -50.54 -1.40 -61.83
CA VAL A 95 -51.78 -2.16 -61.79
C VAL A 95 -52.45 -2.06 -60.44
N ALA A 96 -51.63 -2.20 -59.39
CA ALA A 96 -52.03 -2.05 -58.00
C ALA A 96 -50.84 -1.51 -57.21
N TYR A 97 -51.09 -0.79 -56.11
CA TYR A 97 -50.10 -0.23 -55.21
C TYR A 97 -50.72 0.04 -53.83
N GLY A 98 -49.89 0.06 -52.83
CA GLY A 98 -50.34 0.31 -51.46
C GLY A 98 -49.20 0.37 -50.45
N GLY A 99 -49.51 0.47 -49.16
CA GLY A 99 -48.55 0.50 -48.06
C GLY A 99 -47.64 1.72 -48.02
N GLY A 100 -48.11 2.86 -48.57
CA GLY A 100 -47.35 4.11 -48.60
C GLY A 100 -46.73 4.46 -49.96
N MET A 101 -46.86 3.58 -50.95
CA MET A 101 -46.41 3.87 -52.32
C MET A 101 -47.30 4.94 -52.98
N GLU A 102 -48.47 5.22 -52.45
CA GLU A 102 -49.41 6.29 -52.93
C GLU A 102 -48.70 7.63 -53.03
N SER A 103 -47.80 7.90 -52.17
CA SER A 103 -47.05 9.15 -52.12
C SER A 103 -46.18 9.42 -53.36
N PHE A 104 -45.88 8.38 -54.16
CA PHE A 104 -45.14 8.50 -55.43
C PHE A 104 -46.04 8.59 -56.66
N ASP A 105 -47.36 8.62 -56.46
CA ASP A 105 -48.41 8.68 -57.53
C ASP A 105 -48.24 7.55 -58.61
N PRO A 106 -48.14 6.27 -58.18
CA PRO A 106 -47.90 5.13 -59.11
C PRO A 106 -49.10 4.95 -60.09
N GLY A 107 -50.25 5.55 -59.81
CA GLY A 107 -51.40 5.57 -60.67
C GLY A 107 -51.20 6.32 -62.00
N THR A 108 -50.29 7.28 -62.02
CA THR A 108 -49.91 8.03 -63.23
C THR A 108 -48.70 7.46 -63.92
N ARG A 109 -47.69 7.06 -63.12
CA ARG A 109 -46.48 6.44 -63.63
C ARG A 109 -45.90 5.47 -62.57
N HIS A 110 -45.61 4.23 -62.96
CA HIS A 110 -44.98 3.30 -62.06
C HIS A 110 -43.61 3.80 -61.58
N VAL A 111 -43.28 3.54 -60.31
CA VAL A 111 -42.03 3.96 -59.68
C VAL A 111 -40.91 2.93 -59.87
N LEU A 112 -41.29 1.65 -59.77
CA LEU A 112 -40.39 0.55 -59.93
C LEU A 112 -40.33 0.07 -61.41
N PRO A 113 -39.23 -0.51 -61.87
CA PRO A 113 -39.00 -0.86 -63.27
C PRO A 113 -40.03 -1.83 -63.81
N ALA A 114 -40.58 -1.54 -65.03
CA ALA A 114 -41.43 -2.52 -65.70
C ALA A 114 -40.64 -3.76 -66.13
N PRO A 115 -41.25 -4.95 -66.06
CA PRO A 115 -40.60 -6.20 -66.51
C PRO A 115 -40.39 -6.19 -68.01
N THR A 116 -39.17 -6.45 -68.48
CA THR A 116 -38.83 -6.62 -69.88
C THR A 116 -38.82 -8.12 -70.26
N GLU A 117 -38.51 -8.98 -69.29
CA GLU A 117 -38.50 -10.45 -69.46
C GLU A 117 -39.02 -11.05 -68.17
N ALA A 118 -39.81 -12.14 -68.25
CA ALA A 118 -40.22 -12.91 -67.07
C ALA A 118 -39.13 -13.92 -66.67
N ARG A 119 -38.56 -13.76 -65.50
CA ARG A 119 -37.86 -14.86 -64.83
C ARG A 119 -38.94 -15.81 -64.28
N GLY A 120 -38.81 -17.10 -64.51
CA GLY A 120 -39.81 -18.13 -64.26
C GLY A 120 -40.68 -17.94 -62.99
N PRO A 121 -41.90 -18.53 -62.98
CA PRO A 121 -42.87 -18.31 -61.93
C PRO A 121 -42.36 -18.79 -60.56
N ARG A 122 -42.56 -17.99 -59.52
CA ARG A 122 -42.18 -18.22 -58.09
C ARG A 122 -40.71 -18.07 -57.70
N THR A 123 -39.86 -17.49 -58.56
CA THR A 123 -38.51 -17.15 -58.09
C THR A 123 -38.57 -15.80 -57.36
N LEU A 124 -38.47 -15.82 -56.03
CA LEU A 124 -38.30 -14.60 -55.22
C LEU A 124 -36.88 -14.07 -55.46
N THR A 125 -36.81 -12.84 -55.94
CA THR A 125 -35.53 -12.17 -56.18
C THR A 125 -35.52 -10.84 -55.50
N ASN A 126 -34.41 -10.46 -54.94
CA ASN A 126 -34.21 -9.15 -54.29
C ASN A 126 -33.12 -8.34 -54.99
N TYR A 127 -33.20 -7.04 -54.88
CA TYR A 127 -32.16 -6.10 -55.27
C TYR A 127 -32.35 -4.78 -54.53
N PHE A 128 -31.33 -3.97 -54.55
CA PHE A 128 -31.41 -2.62 -53.97
C PHE A 128 -31.89 -1.66 -55.05
N PHE A 129 -32.92 -0.89 -54.70
CA PHE A 129 -33.49 0.13 -55.58
C PHE A 129 -33.53 1.50 -54.86
N HIS A 130 -33.14 2.56 -55.60
CA HIS A 130 -33.19 3.91 -55.08
C HIS A 130 -34.55 4.56 -55.41
N LEU A 131 -35.39 4.72 -54.40
CA LEU A 131 -36.65 5.41 -54.53
C LEU A 131 -36.40 6.91 -54.66
N PRO A 132 -36.99 7.60 -55.67
CA PRO A 132 -36.77 9.01 -55.91
C PRO A 132 -37.35 9.89 -54.79
N ALA A 133 -36.97 11.17 -54.76
CA ALA A 133 -37.59 12.15 -53.85
C ALA A 133 -39.08 12.30 -54.14
N ASN A 134 -39.90 12.21 -53.10
CA ASN A 134 -41.33 12.33 -53.19
C ASN A 134 -41.73 13.82 -53.08
N ARG A 135 -42.50 14.32 -54.03
CA ARG A 135 -42.93 15.72 -54.08
C ARG A 135 -44.29 16.02 -53.34
N HIS A 136 -45.00 14.97 -52.94
CA HIS A 136 -46.33 15.08 -52.31
C HIS A 136 -46.39 14.48 -50.89
N ALA A 137 -45.27 14.30 -50.27
CA ALA A 137 -45.20 13.74 -48.93
C ALA A 137 -45.60 14.75 -47.86
N GLU A 138 -46.71 14.55 -47.20
CA GLU A 138 -47.00 15.21 -45.94
C GLU A 138 -46.03 14.68 -44.85
N PRO A 139 -45.29 15.54 -44.15
CA PRO A 139 -44.20 15.12 -43.26
C PRO A 139 -44.61 14.27 -42.05
N HIS A 140 -45.91 14.13 -41.79
CA HIS A 140 -46.45 13.49 -40.57
C HIS A 140 -47.37 12.27 -40.84
N SER A 141 -47.44 11.76 -42.06
CA SER A 141 -48.18 10.53 -42.34
C SER A 141 -47.38 9.31 -41.96
N SER A 142 -47.95 8.46 -41.13
CA SER A 142 -47.33 7.18 -40.68
C SER A 142 -47.05 6.19 -41.83
N SER A 143 -47.57 6.46 -43.02
CA SER A 143 -47.37 5.64 -44.24
C SER A 143 -46.37 6.23 -45.23
N HIS A 144 -45.62 7.26 -44.85
CA HIS A 144 -44.70 7.93 -45.77
C HIS A 144 -43.41 7.12 -46.02
N VAL A 145 -43.13 6.76 -47.27
CA VAL A 145 -41.86 6.19 -47.71
C VAL A 145 -40.90 7.31 -48.10
N ALA A 146 -39.79 7.46 -47.39
CA ALA A 146 -38.79 8.49 -47.71
C ALA A 146 -38.00 8.12 -48.98
N ALA A 147 -37.40 9.12 -49.62
CA ALA A 147 -36.39 8.86 -50.65
C ALA A 147 -35.20 8.12 -50.06
N GLY A 148 -34.70 7.11 -50.74
CA GLY A 148 -33.57 6.32 -50.22
C GLY A 148 -33.38 5.01 -50.97
N THR A 149 -32.31 4.31 -50.66
CA THR A 149 -32.03 2.99 -51.23
C THR A 149 -32.61 1.92 -50.30
N TYR A 150 -33.51 1.13 -50.83
CA TYR A 150 -34.24 0.07 -50.14
C TYR A 150 -33.98 -1.24 -50.79
N MET A 151 -34.00 -2.34 -50.03
CA MET A 151 -34.09 -3.69 -50.54
C MET A 151 -35.52 -3.93 -51.01
N VAL A 152 -35.68 -4.45 -52.20
CA VAL A 152 -36.96 -4.70 -52.84
C VAL A 152 -37.03 -6.16 -53.26
N TRP A 153 -38.06 -6.88 -52.81
CA TRP A 153 -38.37 -8.21 -53.25
C TRP A 153 -39.34 -8.15 -54.43
N TYR A 154 -39.16 -9.04 -55.40
CA TYR A 154 -40.11 -9.14 -56.50
C TYR A 154 -40.37 -10.58 -56.96
N ALA A 155 -41.52 -10.77 -57.55
CA ALA A 155 -41.90 -12.02 -58.20
C ALA A 155 -42.61 -11.68 -59.51
N ASP A 156 -42.38 -12.50 -60.53
CA ASP A 156 -42.97 -12.37 -61.86
C ASP A 156 -44.16 -13.32 -62.04
N ILE A 157 -45.27 -12.81 -62.60
CA ILE A 157 -46.49 -13.54 -62.95
C ILE A 157 -46.75 -13.30 -64.42
N ARG A 158 -47.06 -14.37 -65.15
CA ARG A 158 -47.51 -14.28 -66.56
C ARG A 158 -49.03 -14.16 -66.61
N ALA A 159 -49.57 -13.18 -67.35
CA ALA A 159 -50.97 -12.97 -67.45
C ALA A 159 -51.72 -14.14 -68.13
N ASP A 160 -51.07 -14.84 -69.07
CA ASP A 160 -51.64 -16.02 -69.70
C ASP A 160 -51.99 -17.16 -68.73
N ARG A 161 -51.31 -17.20 -67.58
CA ARG A 161 -51.61 -18.16 -66.52
C ARG A 161 -52.78 -17.77 -65.62
N LEU A 162 -53.17 -16.52 -65.61
CA LEU A 162 -54.31 -16.04 -64.82
C LEU A 162 -55.65 -16.40 -65.48
N GLY A 163 -55.64 -16.61 -66.76
CA GLY A 163 -56.84 -16.79 -67.58
C GLY A 163 -57.43 -15.44 -68.01
N GLY A 164 -57.99 -15.36 -69.23
CA GLY A 164 -58.39 -14.08 -69.85
C GLY A 164 -59.40 -13.26 -69.06
N GLU A 165 -60.33 -13.89 -68.34
CA GLU A 165 -61.29 -13.18 -67.46
C GLU A 165 -60.64 -12.45 -66.30
N LYS A 166 -59.64 -13.11 -65.63
CA LYS A 166 -58.88 -12.51 -64.49
C LYS A 166 -57.90 -11.45 -64.98
N ALA A 167 -57.26 -11.65 -66.13
CA ALA A 167 -56.37 -10.68 -66.73
C ALA A 167 -57.13 -9.42 -67.14
N ALA A 168 -58.36 -9.57 -67.71
CA ALA A 168 -59.23 -8.49 -68.02
C ALA A 168 -59.72 -7.71 -66.75
N ALA A 169 -60.01 -8.43 -65.65
CA ALA A 169 -60.36 -7.81 -64.36
C ALA A 169 -59.23 -6.93 -63.78
N LEU A 170 -57.99 -7.34 -64.02
CA LEU A 170 -56.78 -6.57 -63.66
C LEU A 170 -56.46 -5.49 -64.72
N GLY A 171 -57.20 -5.44 -65.83
CA GLY A 171 -56.98 -4.52 -66.92
C GLY A 171 -55.64 -4.71 -67.65
N VAL A 172 -55.19 -5.96 -67.77
CA VAL A 172 -53.87 -6.34 -68.30
C VAL A 172 -54.09 -7.20 -69.57
N ALA A 173 -53.22 -7.06 -70.57
CA ALA A 173 -53.27 -7.87 -71.76
C ALA A 173 -52.83 -9.30 -71.44
N ASP A 174 -53.39 -10.31 -72.16
CA ASP A 174 -53.12 -11.74 -71.87
C ASP A 174 -51.68 -12.14 -72.10
N ASP A 175 -50.90 -11.41 -72.90
CA ASP A 175 -49.48 -11.61 -73.16
C ASP A 175 -48.53 -10.83 -72.22
N ALA A 176 -49.12 -10.06 -71.30
CA ALA A 176 -48.33 -9.20 -70.43
C ALA A 176 -47.63 -9.99 -69.30
N PHE A 177 -46.53 -9.44 -68.85
CA PHE A 177 -45.83 -9.87 -67.62
C PHE A 177 -46.16 -8.89 -66.48
N LEU A 178 -46.57 -9.43 -65.33
CA LEU A 178 -46.80 -8.72 -64.12
C LEU A 178 -45.62 -8.94 -63.18
N ARG A 179 -45.04 -7.89 -62.62
CA ARG A 179 -44.05 -7.95 -61.59
C ARG A 179 -44.59 -7.29 -60.32
N VAL A 180 -44.65 -8.10 -59.30
CA VAL A 180 -45.05 -7.65 -57.93
C VAL A 180 -43.82 -7.29 -57.16
N TYR A 181 -43.77 -6.09 -56.67
CA TYR A 181 -42.68 -5.58 -55.81
C TYR A 181 -43.17 -5.35 -54.42
N VAL A 182 -42.31 -5.69 -53.42
CA VAL A 182 -42.49 -5.34 -52.02
C VAL A 182 -41.22 -4.70 -51.51
N VAL A 183 -41.32 -3.50 -50.93
CA VAL A 183 -40.20 -2.74 -50.41
C VAL A 183 -40.01 -3.05 -48.93
N VAL A 184 -38.79 -3.42 -48.57
CA VAL A 184 -38.41 -3.69 -47.18
C VAL A 184 -38.16 -2.33 -46.50
N LEU A 185 -39.00 -1.96 -45.53
CA LEU A 185 -38.87 -0.72 -44.79
C LEU A 185 -38.27 -0.99 -43.38
N PRO A 186 -37.09 -0.49 -43.08
CA PRO A 186 -36.50 -0.65 -41.76
C PRO A 186 -37.01 0.36 -40.71
N ARG A 187 -38.16 1.04 -40.93
CA ARG A 187 -38.68 2.10 -40.07
C ARG A 187 -38.95 1.65 -38.66
N THR A 188 -39.58 0.50 -38.46
CA THR A 188 -39.81 -0.10 -37.14
C THR A 188 -38.49 -0.45 -36.45
N ALA A 189 -37.49 -0.82 -37.23
CA ALA A 189 -36.13 -1.10 -36.70
C ALA A 189 -35.49 0.17 -36.15
N GLU A 190 -35.61 1.30 -36.86
CA GLU A 190 -35.03 2.58 -36.38
C GLU A 190 -35.76 3.13 -35.15
N GLU A 191 -37.09 3.01 -35.09
CA GLU A 191 -37.87 3.46 -33.92
C GLU A 191 -37.56 2.62 -32.68
N ILE A 192 -37.49 1.29 -32.81
CA ILE A 192 -37.12 0.35 -31.75
C ILE A 192 -35.67 0.63 -31.29
N ALA A 193 -34.77 0.82 -32.24
CA ALA A 193 -33.37 1.11 -31.93
C ALA A 193 -33.24 2.41 -31.15
N ARG A 194 -33.90 3.49 -31.56
CA ARG A 194 -33.94 4.80 -30.86
C ARG A 194 -34.51 4.69 -29.44
N ALA A 195 -35.62 3.96 -29.28
CA ALA A 195 -36.24 3.74 -27.97
C ALA A 195 -35.30 2.95 -27.06
N THR A 196 -34.63 1.92 -27.60
CA THR A 196 -33.66 1.13 -26.89
C THR A 196 -32.45 1.96 -26.50
N ASP A 197 -31.92 2.80 -27.38
CA ASP A 197 -30.79 3.69 -27.10
C ASP A 197 -31.09 4.65 -25.95
N LEU A 198 -32.30 5.20 -25.94
CA LEU A 198 -32.73 6.11 -24.85
C LEU A 198 -32.82 5.40 -23.50
N LEU A 199 -33.34 4.17 -23.49
CA LEU A 199 -33.38 3.33 -22.27
C LEU A 199 -31.97 2.98 -21.78
N LEU A 200 -31.08 2.57 -22.68
CA LEU A 200 -29.67 2.26 -22.37
C LEU A 200 -28.94 3.49 -21.84
N LEU A 201 -29.15 4.65 -22.42
CA LEU A 201 -28.57 5.92 -21.97
C LEU A 201 -29.02 6.24 -20.54
N ARG A 202 -30.31 6.14 -20.24
CA ARG A 202 -30.87 6.42 -18.90
C ARG A 202 -30.35 5.41 -17.88
N ALA A 203 -30.42 4.11 -18.18
CA ALA A 203 -29.93 3.04 -17.31
C ALA A 203 -28.42 3.17 -17.09
N GLY A 204 -27.66 3.51 -18.13
CA GLY A 204 -26.22 3.74 -18.08
C GLY A 204 -25.86 4.90 -17.17
N LEU A 205 -26.57 6.02 -17.25
CA LEU A 205 -26.33 7.19 -16.38
C LEU A 205 -26.58 6.85 -14.90
N VAL A 206 -27.69 6.15 -14.61
CA VAL A 206 -28.02 5.73 -13.25
C VAL A 206 -26.95 4.76 -12.72
N SER A 207 -26.56 3.78 -13.52
CA SER A 207 -25.51 2.81 -13.14
C SER A 207 -24.18 3.50 -12.88
N LEU A 208 -23.78 4.47 -13.71
CA LEU A 208 -22.55 5.24 -13.56
C LEU A 208 -22.51 6.00 -12.22
N VAL A 209 -23.61 6.71 -11.91
CA VAL A 209 -23.72 7.44 -10.63
C VAL A 209 -23.68 6.49 -9.45
N LEU A 210 -24.40 5.37 -9.52
CA LEU A 210 -24.44 4.38 -8.46
C LEU A 210 -23.07 3.77 -8.20
N ILE A 211 -22.37 3.32 -9.25
CA ILE A 211 -21.04 2.71 -9.13
C ILE A 211 -20.03 3.73 -8.60
N ALA A 212 -20.06 4.97 -9.08
CA ALA A 212 -19.20 6.04 -8.57
C ALA A 212 -19.45 6.31 -7.08
N ALA A 213 -20.71 6.38 -6.66
CA ALA A 213 -21.11 6.58 -5.27
C ALA A 213 -20.68 5.41 -4.39
N VAL A 214 -20.99 4.18 -4.77
CA VAL A 214 -20.59 2.96 -4.02
C VAL A 214 -19.08 2.89 -3.87
N THR A 215 -18.34 3.10 -4.96
CA THR A 215 -16.86 3.09 -4.93
C THR A 215 -16.31 4.17 -4.02
N TYR A 216 -16.84 5.40 -4.09
CA TYR A 216 -16.42 6.50 -3.25
C TYR A 216 -16.65 6.20 -1.76
N PHE A 217 -17.84 5.71 -1.40
CA PHE A 217 -18.16 5.38 -0.01
C PHE A 217 -17.36 4.18 0.50
N ALA A 218 -17.19 3.12 -0.32
CA ALA A 218 -16.39 1.96 0.03
C ALA A 218 -14.93 2.35 0.35
N VAL A 219 -14.29 3.16 -0.52
CA VAL A 219 -12.92 3.65 -0.30
C VAL A 219 -12.85 4.60 0.90
N ARG A 220 -13.88 5.42 1.11
CA ARG A 220 -13.96 6.29 2.30
C ARG A 220 -13.98 5.51 3.60
N ILE A 221 -14.78 4.44 3.66
CA ILE A 221 -14.88 3.57 4.85
C ILE A 221 -13.57 2.80 5.05
N ALA A 222 -13.02 2.21 3.99
CA ALA A 222 -11.78 1.44 4.05
C ALA A 222 -10.56 2.27 4.50
N LEU A 223 -10.49 3.57 4.13
CA LEU A 223 -9.39 4.46 4.50
C LEU A 223 -9.62 5.25 5.81
N ARG A 224 -10.75 5.09 6.47
CA ARG A 224 -11.04 5.77 7.75
C ARG A 224 -10.03 5.42 8.85
N PRO A 225 -9.64 4.15 9.04
CA PRO A 225 -8.61 3.79 10.03
C PRO A 225 -7.24 4.41 9.74
N VAL A 226 -6.85 4.52 8.47
CA VAL A 226 -5.57 5.14 8.07
C VAL A 226 -5.52 6.63 8.46
N GLU A 227 -6.64 7.34 8.31
CA GLU A 227 -6.74 8.75 8.73
C GLU A 227 -6.67 8.86 10.26
N ALA A 228 -7.29 7.94 11.01
CA ALA A 228 -7.18 7.91 12.46
C ALA A 228 -5.72 7.68 12.91
N ILE A 229 -5.00 6.76 12.24
CA ILE A 229 -3.58 6.52 12.49
C ILE A 229 -2.76 7.81 12.21
N ARG A 230 -3.02 8.49 11.11
CA ARG A 230 -2.32 9.74 10.72
C ARG A 230 -2.50 10.83 11.78
N VAL A 231 -3.72 11.04 12.24
CA VAL A 231 -4.04 12.05 13.27
C VAL A 231 -3.34 11.71 14.57
N LEU A 232 -3.42 10.45 15.02
CA LEU A 232 -2.79 9.99 16.25
C LEU A 232 -1.27 10.12 16.17
N THR A 233 -0.65 9.70 15.06
CA THR A 233 0.81 9.82 14.89
C THR A 233 1.26 11.29 14.86
N ALA A 234 0.43 12.21 14.39
CA ALA A 234 0.70 13.64 14.40
C ALA A 234 0.52 14.26 15.79
N SER A 235 -0.36 13.72 16.65
CA SER A 235 -0.60 14.19 18.02
C SER A 235 0.38 13.60 19.02
N VAL A 236 0.98 12.43 18.74
CA VAL A 236 2.03 11.83 19.58
C VAL A 236 3.24 12.74 19.58
N THR A 237 3.33 13.58 20.61
CA THR A 237 4.51 14.38 20.90
C THR A 237 5.43 13.54 21.81
N ALA A 238 6.72 13.80 21.78
CA ALA A 238 7.71 13.10 22.63
C ALA A 238 7.38 13.13 24.14
N SER A 239 6.39 13.95 24.54
CA SER A 239 5.96 14.15 25.93
C SER A 239 4.91 13.15 26.43
N ASP A 240 4.09 12.56 25.55
CA ASP A 240 3.11 11.53 25.97
C ASP A 240 2.90 10.42 24.91
N PRO A 241 3.72 9.37 24.94
CA PRO A 241 3.65 8.24 24.01
C PRO A 241 2.65 7.15 24.42
N ARG A 242 1.70 7.43 25.35
CA ARG A 242 0.80 6.40 25.90
C ARG A 242 -0.39 6.08 25.01
N GLU A 243 -0.77 6.98 24.12
CA GLU A 243 -1.85 6.74 23.18
C GLU A 243 -1.51 5.58 22.24
N ARG A 244 -2.49 4.71 22.01
CA ARG A 244 -2.37 3.56 21.11
C ARG A 244 -3.37 3.64 19.97
N VAL A 245 -2.94 3.18 18.80
CA VAL A 245 -3.80 3.04 17.63
C VAL A 245 -4.76 1.88 17.87
N THR A 246 -6.06 2.13 17.67
CA THR A 246 -7.05 1.05 17.70
C THR A 246 -6.80 0.12 16.51
N VAL A 247 -6.57 -1.17 16.79
CA VAL A 247 -6.40 -2.19 15.77
C VAL A 247 -7.77 -2.55 15.21
N PRO A 248 -8.04 -2.30 13.91
CA PRO A 248 -9.32 -2.64 13.29
C PRO A 248 -9.47 -4.16 13.17
N THR A 249 -10.69 -4.63 13.33
CA THR A 249 -11.05 -6.07 13.19
C THR A 249 -11.16 -6.51 11.73
N THR A 250 -11.22 -5.56 10.79
CA THR A 250 -11.37 -5.80 9.35
C THR A 250 -10.18 -5.23 8.61
N GLY A 251 -9.64 -5.99 7.64
CA GLY A 251 -8.49 -5.58 6.82
C GLY A 251 -7.15 -5.98 7.48
N HIS A 252 -6.65 -7.17 7.13
CA HIS A 252 -5.40 -7.71 7.68
C HIS A 252 -4.20 -6.77 7.52
N GLU A 253 -4.11 -6.06 6.40
CA GLU A 253 -2.99 -5.16 6.11
C GLU A 253 -2.98 -3.94 7.03
N ILE A 254 -4.16 -3.35 7.28
CA ILE A 254 -4.29 -2.18 8.15
C ILE A 254 -4.14 -2.58 9.62
N ALA A 255 -4.62 -3.76 10.00
CA ALA A 255 -4.41 -4.31 11.33
C ALA A 255 -2.92 -4.59 11.60
N ALA A 256 -2.19 -5.17 10.65
CA ALA A 256 -0.75 -5.39 10.73
C ALA A 256 0.02 -4.06 10.86
N LEU A 257 -0.36 -3.03 10.10
CA LEU A 257 0.22 -1.69 10.20
C LEU A 257 -0.03 -1.07 11.59
N ALA A 258 -1.25 -1.14 12.10
CA ALA A 258 -1.59 -0.63 13.43
C ALA A 258 -0.79 -1.35 14.53
N THR A 259 -0.63 -2.66 14.44
CA THR A 259 0.20 -3.47 15.36
C THR A 259 1.67 -3.06 15.31
N THR A 260 2.22 -2.86 14.12
CA THR A 260 3.62 -2.42 13.94
C THR A 260 3.84 -1.04 14.56
N ILE A 261 2.91 -0.12 14.36
CA ILE A 261 2.96 1.22 14.95
C ILE A 261 2.88 1.14 16.48
N ASN A 262 1.95 0.34 17.04
CA ASN A 262 1.84 0.16 18.48
C ASN A 262 3.12 -0.42 19.09
N THR A 263 3.76 -1.39 18.41
CA THR A 263 5.06 -1.95 18.82
C THR A 263 6.15 -0.89 18.82
N THR A 264 6.17 -0.01 17.82
CA THR A 264 7.14 1.09 17.71
C THR A 264 6.92 2.13 18.83
N LEU A 265 5.65 2.49 19.08
CA LEU A 265 5.28 3.40 20.19
C LEU A 265 5.68 2.80 21.55
N GLN A 266 5.49 1.50 21.77
CA GLN A 266 5.90 0.84 22.99
C GLN A 266 7.43 0.88 23.19
N ARG A 267 8.20 0.68 22.11
CA ARG A 267 9.66 0.81 22.17
C ARG A 267 10.09 2.25 22.52
N LEU A 268 9.41 3.24 21.92
CA LEU A 268 9.68 4.64 22.19
C LEU A 268 9.36 5.02 23.65
N GLU A 269 8.21 4.56 24.17
CA GLU A 269 7.80 4.78 25.57
C GLU A 269 8.81 4.16 26.55
N ASN A 270 9.24 2.93 26.28
CA ASN A 270 10.24 2.26 27.09
C ASN A 270 11.58 3.02 27.07
N ALA A 271 12.03 3.46 25.90
CA ALA A 271 13.25 4.26 25.76
C ALA A 271 13.15 5.61 26.50
N ALA A 272 12.02 6.34 26.35
CA ALA A 272 11.79 7.59 27.06
C ALA A 272 11.73 7.40 28.57
N THR A 273 11.14 6.31 29.04
CA THR A 273 11.07 6.00 30.47
C THR A 273 12.45 5.66 31.03
N GLN A 274 13.24 4.87 30.31
CA GLN A 274 14.62 4.56 30.68
C GLN A 274 15.48 5.82 30.72
N GLN A 275 15.33 6.71 29.74
CA GLN A 275 16.06 7.97 29.71
C GLN A 275 15.69 8.89 30.90
N ARG A 276 14.39 9.00 31.24
CA ARG A 276 13.95 9.80 32.41
C ARG A 276 14.50 9.24 33.71
N ARG A 277 14.47 7.91 33.90
CA ARG A 277 15.07 7.26 35.08
C ARG A 277 16.56 7.54 35.14
N PHE A 278 17.27 7.34 34.04
CA PHE A 278 18.71 7.62 33.97
C PHE A 278 19.06 9.05 34.39
N VAL A 279 18.33 10.04 33.89
CA VAL A 279 18.55 11.45 34.26
C VAL A 279 18.26 11.70 35.75
N ALA A 280 17.17 11.11 36.26
CA ALA A 280 16.79 11.27 37.68
C ALA A 280 17.84 10.64 38.62
N ASP A 281 18.29 9.42 38.30
CA ASP A 281 19.28 8.67 39.08
C ASP A 281 20.65 9.36 39.02
N ALA A 282 21.06 9.84 37.84
CA ALA A 282 22.29 10.64 37.70
C ALA A 282 22.26 11.91 38.53
N ALA A 283 21.13 12.64 38.50
CA ALA A 283 20.98 13.86 39.31
C ALA A 283 21.04 13.55 40.80
N HIS A 284 20.48 12.42 41.25
CA HIS A 284 20.52 11.99 42.63
C HIS A 284 21.94 11.65 43.09
N GLU A 285 22.67 10.83 42.29
CA GLU A 285 24.03 10.43 42.57
C GLU A 285 25.07 11.57 42.49
N LEU A 286 24.79 12.62 41.72
CA LEU A 286 25.60 13.85 41.73
C LEU A 286 25.33 14.72 42.93
N ARG A 287 24.08 14.81 43.38
CA ARG A 287 23.69 15.69 44.49
C ARG A 287 24.31 15.26 45.84
N SER A 288 24.35 13.92 46.10
CA SER A 288 24.84 13.37 47.37
C SER A 288 26.30 13.77 47.69
N PRO A 289 27.31 13.49 46.84
CA PRO A 289 28.68 13.88 47.08
C PRO A 289 28.89 15.39 47.07
N LEU A 290 28.12 16.12 46.27
CA LEU A 290 28.17 17.58 46.24
C LEU A 290 27.70 18.19 47.57
N THR A 291 26.59 17.69 48.12
CA THR A 291 26.08 18.12 49.43
C THR A 291 27.08 17.79 50.54
N THR A 292 27.68 16.60 50.53
CA THR A 292 28.71 16.21 51.50
C THR A 292 29.94 17.10 51.40
N LEU A 293 30.40 17.41 50.19
CA LEU A 293 31.51 18.32 49.93
C LEU A 293 31.20 19.73 50.48
N LEU A 294 30.03 20.26 50.14
CA LEU A 294 29.62 21.60 50.55
C LEU A 294 29.52 21.68 52.07
N ALA A 295 28.84 20.74 52.72
CA ALA A 295 28.69 20.71 54.18
C ALA A 295 30.05 20.59 54.92
N SER A 296 30.96 19.76 54.35
CA SER A 296 32.30 19.65 54.99
C SER A 296 33.10 20.94 54.90
N LEU A 297 32.98 21.68 53.80
CA LEU A 297 33.65 22.98 53.63
C LEU A 297 32.98 24.09 54.45
N GLU A 298 31.66 24.12 54.52
CA GLU A 298 30.92 25.07 55.35
C GLU A 298 31.22 24.91 56.83
N VAL A 299 31.28 23.68 57.35
CA VAL A 299 31.66 23.39 58.71
C VAL A 299 33.10 23.83 58.98
N ALA A 300 34.02 23.55 58.05
CA ALA A 300 35.44 23.94 58.19
C ALA A 300 35.59 25.49 58.22
N LEU A 301 34.82 26.19 57.41
CA LEU A 301 34.82 27.66 57.39
C LEU A 301 34.15 28.29 58.62
N ALA A 302 33.10 27.64 59.15
CA ALA A 302 32.38 28.17 60.35
C ALA A 302 33.20 27.98 61.67
N TYR A 303 34.07 26.94 61.73
CA TYR A 303 34.86 26.63 62.91
C TYR A 303 36.35 26.46 62.58
N PRO A 304 37.04 27.45 62.03
CA PRO A 304 38.41 27.31 61.49
C PRO A 304 39.44 26.85 62.50
N GLU A 305 39.29 27.31 63.78
CA GLU A 305 40.20 26.95 64.88
C GLU A 305 40.04 25.46 65.36
N ARG A 306 38.91 24.82 65.04
CA ARG A 306 38.63 23.47 65.48
C ARG A 306 38.69 22.47 64.30
N THR A 307 38.99 22.93 63.11
CA THR A 307 39.01 22.13 61.90
C THR A 307 40.38 21.48 61.69
N ASP A 308 40.37 20.15 61.49
CA ASP A 308 41.51 19.42 60.91
C ASP A 308 41.51 19.69 59.38
N TRP A 309 42.23 20.72 58.96
CA TRP A 309 42.33 21.16 57.59
C TRP A 309 42.87 20.07 56.67
N PRO A 310 43.91 19.28 56.99
CA PRO A 310 44.36 18.13 56.19
C PRO A 310 43.26 17.11 55.93
N ALA A 311 42.47 16.77 56.93
CA ALA A 311 41.35 15.81 56.80
C ALA A 311 40.21 16.42 55.97
N ALA A 312 39.87 17.69 56.14
CA ALA A 312 38.84 18.40 55.37
C ALA A 312 39.22 18.46 53.87
N VAL A 313 40.45 18.90 53.57
CA VAL A 313 40.96 18.94 52.17
C VAL A 313 41.02 17.56 51.55
N THR A 314 41.47 16.53 52.29
CA THR A 314 41.49 15.15 51.82
C THR A 314 40.09 14.65 51.50
N THR A 315 39.11 15.00 52.34
CA THR A 315 37.70 14.61 52.08
C THR A 315 37.16 15.36 50.89
N ALA A 316 37.41 16.65 50.73
CA ALA A 316 37.02 17.44 49.56
C ALA A 316 37.64 16.89 48.28
N ALA A 317 38.93 16.61 48.28
CA ALA A 317 39.62 16.02 47.13
C ALA A 317 39.04 14.65 46.74
N ARG A 318 38.70 13.78 47.72
CA ARG A 318 38.09 12.47 47.50
C ARG A 318 36.68 12.61 46.85
N GLN A 319 35.84 13.53 47.34
CA GLN A 319 34.53 13.75 46.77
C GLN A 319 34.60 14.35 45.35
N THR A 320 35.55 15.24 45.09
CA THR A 320 35.79 15.80 43.76
C THR A 320 36.21 14.72 42.76
N ARG A 321 37.15 13.84 43.13
CA ARG A 321 37.53 12.70 42.26
C ARG A 321 36.38 11.74 42.00
N ARG A 322 35.50 11.53 43.00
CA ARG A 322 34.32 10.71 42.86
C ARG A 322 33.32 11.35 41.86
N LEU A 323 33.10 12.65 41.92
CA LEU A 323 32.26 13.41 41.00
C LEU A 323 32.83 13.36 39.57
N GLN A 324 34.17 13.50 39.43
CA GLN A 324 34.82 13.41 38.14
C GLN A 324 34.62 12.00 37.51
N ALA A 325 34.88 10.96 38.28
CA ALA A 325 34.68 9.57 37.79
C ALA A 325 33.21 9.32 37.37
N LEU A 326 32.24 9.82 38.17
CA LEU A 326 30.82 9.70 37.83
C LEU A 326 30.48 10.42 36.52
N ALA A 327 31.00 11.68 36.33
CA ALA A 327 30.80 12.43 35.12
C ALA A 327 31.40 11.70 33.87
N GLU A 328 32.58 11.16 34.01
CA GLU A 328 33.24 10.34 32.96
C GLU A 328 32.44 9.07 32.62
N ASP A 329 31.88 8.38 33.63
CA ASP A 329 30.98 7.23 33.44
C ASP A 329 29.69 7.61 32.70
N LEU A 330 29.05 8.71 33.05
CA LEU A 330 27.86 9.20 32.40
C LEU A 330 28.11 9.59 30.93
N LEU A 331 29.23 10.29 30.67
CA LEU A 331 29.63 10.63 29.28
C LEU A 331 29.93 9.41 28.44
N LEU A 332 30.56 8.37 29.03
CA LEU A 332 30.81 7.11 28.32
C LEU A 332 29.50 6.40 27.97
N LEU A 333 28.58 6.27 28.93
CA LEU A 333 27.26 5.67 28.69
C LEU A 333 26.48 6.42 27.59
N ALA A 334 26.51 7.76 27.60
CA ALA A 334 25.88 8.56 26.54
C ALA A 334 26.49 8.29 25.15
N ARG A 335 27.81 8.07 25.06
CA ARG A 335 28.52 7.70 23.82
C ARG A 335 28.20 6.28 23.36
N ILE A 336 28.07 5.34 24.29
CA ILE A 336 27.72 3.93 23.97
C ILE A 336 26.29 3.88 23.41
N ASP A 337 25.35 4.60 24.01
CA ASP A 337 23.95 4.63 23.59
C ASP A 337 23.76 5.22 22.15
N THR A 338 24.68 6.08 21.66
CA THR A 338 24.61 6.68 20.31
C THR A 338 25.05 5.78 19.16
N ARG A 339 25.39 4.50 19.42
CA ARG A 339 25.77 3.48 18.42
C ARG A 339 26.73 3.97 17.33
N THR A 340 27.68 4.85 17.67
CA THR A 340 28.71 5.25 16.71
C THR A 340 29.59 4.03 16.39
N PRO A 341 29.69 3.60 15.13
CA PRO A 341 30.53 2.45 14.76
C PRO A 341 31.99 2.73 15.15
N VAL A 342 32.68 1.70 15.64
CA VAL A 342 34.14 1.78 15.83
C VAL A 342 34.77 1.89 14.44
N VAL A 343 35.34 3.05 14.14
CA VAL A 343 35.74 3.42 12.76
C VAL A 343 36.91 2.55 12.25
N ARG A 344 37.73 1.99 13.12
CA ARG A 344 38.73 0.95 12.84
C ARG A 344 39.01 0.21 14.14
N PRO A 345 38.60 -1.05 14.29
CA PRO A 345 38.90 -1.82 15.48
C PRO A 345 40.37 -2.24 15.42
N ASP A 346 41.09 -1.97 16.52
CA ASP A 346 42.43 -2.49 16.71
C ASP A 346 42.37 -3.96 17.17
N THR A 347 43.43 -4.74 16.94
CA THR A 347 43.55 -6.05 17.54
C THR A 347 44.20 -5.91 18.91
N VAL A 348 43.51 -6.38 19.95
CA VAL A 348 43.92 -6.25 21.35
C VAL A 348 44.10 -7.65 21.95
N ASP A 349 45.22 -7.88 22.59
CA ASP A 349 45.46 -9.08 23.39
C ASP A 349 44.94 -8.87 24.81
N LEU A 350 43.78 -9.50 25.12
CA LEU A 350 43.14 -9.42 26.43
C LEU A 350 43.97 -10.12 27.53
N GLY A 351 44.72 -11.17 27.22
CA GLY A 351 45.61 -11.84 28.16
C GLY A 351 46.74 -10.93 28.62
N ALA A 352 47.41 -10.28 27.66
CA ALA A 352 48.46 -9.30 27.95
C ALA A 352 47.89 -8.06 28.70
N LEU A 353 46.66 -7.62 28.34
CA LEU A 353 46.03 -6.51 29.05
C LEU A 353 45.68 -6.84 30.50
N ALA A 354 45.11 -8.02 30.75
CA ALA A 354 44.77 -8.52 32.09
C ALA A 354 46.04 -8.69 32.96
N SER A 355 47.12 -9.23 32.39
CA SER A 355 48.41 -9.40 33.10
C SER A 355 49.00 -8.07 33.50
N ARG A 356 49.09 -7.10 32.59
CA ARG A 356 49.55 -5.71 32.90
C ARG A 356 48.72 -5.06 34.01
N MET A 357 47.41 -5.22 33.98
CA MET A 357 46.53 -4.68 35.04
C MET A 357 46.79 -5.33 36.38
N THR A 358 47.05 -6.64 36.40
CA THR A 358 47.39 -7.38 37.63
C THR A 358 48.69 -6.90 38.23
N GLU A 359 49.73 -6.66 37.41
CA GLU A 359 51.05 -6.15 37.85
C GLU A 359 50.99 -4.71 38.37
N GLN A 360 50.15 -3.86 37.76
CA GLN A 360 50.01 -2.44 38.13
C GLN A 360 49.03 -2.21 39.27
N TYR A 361 48.26 -3.22 39.66
CA TYR A 361 47.24 -3.09 40.69
C TYR A 361 47.88 -2.95 42.07
N LEU A 362 47.82 -1.78 42.64
CA LEU A 362 48.28 -1.51 44.02
C LEU A 362 47.07 -1.61 44.96
N PRO A 363 46.98 -2.65 45.82
CA PRO A 363 45.87 -2.76 46.73
C PRO A 363 45.92 -1.62 47.76
N THR A 364 44.89 -0.83 47.79
CA THR A 364 44.72 0.27 48.76
C THR A 364 44.00 -0.28 50.01
N GLY A 365 44.72 -0.46 51.09
CA GLY A 365 44.15 -0.66 52.43
C GLY A 365 43.85 -2.09 52.88
N ARG A 366 43.97 -3.12 52.03
CA ARG A 366 43.82 -4.53 52.40
C ARG A 366 44.85 -5.39 51.66
N PRO A 367 45.39 -6.46 52.25
CA PRO A 367 46.24 -7.41 51.55
C PRO A 367 45.39 -8.27 50.63
N LEU A 368 45.25 -7.86 49.36
CA LEU A 368 44.58 -8.62 48.32
C LEU A 368 45.61 -9.27 47.41
N THR A 369 45.43 -10.56 47.12
CA THR A 369 46.22 -11.28 46.12
C THR A 369 45.45 -11.27 44.80
N LEU A 370 46.07 -10.71 43.77
CA LEU A 370 45.55 -10.69 42.43
C LEU A 370 46.40 -11.62 41.57
N ALA A 371 45.79 -12.61 40.95
CA ALA A 371 46.45 -13.56 40.04
C ALA A 371 45.79 -13.56 38.66
N CYS A 372 46.62 -13.58 37.61
CA CYS A 372 46.18 -13.73 36.24
C CYS A 372 46.76 -15.01 35.63
N ASP A 373 45.92 -15.79 34.97
CA ASP A 373 46.26 -17.00 34.25
C ASP A 373 45.71 -16.94 32.82
N SER A 374 46.61 -17.06 31.84
CA SER A 374 46.24 -16.94 30.40
C SER A 374 46.89 -18.07 29.60
N ASP A 375 46.14 -18.77 28.76
CA ASP A 375 46.61 -19.88 27.91
C ASP A 375 47.36 -19.40 26.64
N GLY A 376 47.73 -18.12 26.55
CA GLY A 376 48.42 -17.54 25.42
C GLY A 376 47.69 -16.28 24.87
N PRO A 377 48.07 -15.83 23.66
CA PRO A 377 47.48 -14.63 23.09
C PRO A 377 45.96 -14.74 22.89
N ALA A 378 45.21 -13.85 23.52
CA ALA A 378 43.74 -13.81 23.46
C ALA A 378 43.29 -12.59 22.66
N LEU A 379 43.35 -12.70 21.35
CA LEU A 379 43.14 -11.59 20.42
C LEU A 379 41.65 -11.31 20.19
N VAL A 380 41.25 -10.05 20.39
CA VAL A 380 39.92 -9.53 20.13
C VAL A 380 40.00 -8.23 19.29
N GLN A 381 38.93 -7.92 18.55
CA GLN A 381 38.89 -6.66 17.80
C GLN A 381 38.11 -5.60 18.58
N GLY A 382 38.67 -4.39 18.72
CA GLY A 382 38.00 -3.30 19.39
C GLY A 382 38.90 -2.15 19.80
N ASN A 383 38.41 -1.27 20.69
CA ASN A 383 39.16 -0.16 21.21
C ASN A 383 39.91 -0.58 22.50
N PRO A 384 41.27 -0.47 22.55
CA PRO A 384 42.05 -0.84 23.73
C PRO A 384 41.59 -0.14 25.01
N GLY A 385 41.25 1.13 24.95
CA GLY A 385 40.78 1.90 26.11
C GLY A 385 39.40 1.45 26.61
N GLU A 386 38.52 0.95 25.72
CA GLU A 386 37.22 0.39 26.10
C GLU A 386 37.40 -0.96 26.82
N TYR A 387 38.31 -1.82 26.37
CA TYR A 387 38.64 -3.09 27.04
C TYR A 387 39.34 -2.86 28.37
N GLU A 388 40.27 -1.90 28.44
CA GLU A 388 40.89 -1.53 29.71
C GLU A 388 39.87 -1.05 30.74
N ARG A 389 38.90 -0.20 30.30
CA ARG A 389 37.79 0.29 31.15
C ARG A 389 36.89 -0.86 31.60
N LEU A 390 36.55 -1.81 30.70
CA LEU A 390 35.75 -2.97 31.00
C LEU A 390 36.42 -3.84 32.08
N LEU A 391 37.67 -4.20 31.88
CA LEU A 391 38.41 -5.00 32.82
C LEU A 391 38.60 -4.29 34.16
N ARG A 392 38.92 -2.98 34.16
CA ARG A 392 39.04 -2.17 35.38
C ARG A 392 37.74 -2.18 36.19
N ASN A 393 36.60 -2.04 35.55
CA ASN A 393 35.30 -2.09 36.23
C ASN A 393 35.05 -3.47 36.89
N LEU A 394 35.44 -4.56 36.23
CA LEU A 394 35.32 -5.89 36.83
C LEU A 394 36.31 -6.12 38.00
N VAL A 395 37.57 -5.71 37.83
CA VAL A 395 38.60 -5.84 38.85
C VAL A 395 38.31 -4.96 40.07
N ASP A 396 37.90 -3.70 39.86
CA ASP A 396 37.53 -2.77 40.94
C ASP A 396 36.29 -3.28 41.70
N ASN A 397 35.33 -3.89 40.99
CA ASN A 397 34.21 -4.56 41.65
C ASN A 397 34.66 -5.73 42.50
N ALA A 398 35.46 -6.63 41.94
CA ALA A 398 36.04 -7.77 42.66
C ALA A 398 36.86 -7.30 43.89
N ALA A 399 37.71 -6.30 43.74
CA ALA A 399 38.53 -5.74 44.82
C ALA A 399 37.72 -5.13 45.97
N ARG A 400 36.57 -4.60 45.68
CA ARG A 400 35.64 -4.03 46.67
C ARG A 400 35.00 -5.12 47.52
N HIS A 401 34.71 -6.27 46.91
CA HIS A 401 33.93 -7.35 47.53
C HIS A 401 34.80 -8.54 47.99
N ALA A 402 35.99 -8.75 47.43
CA ALA A 402 36.92 -9.80 47.83
C ALA A 402 37.28 -9.76 49.30
N ALA A 403 37.45 -10.92 49.92
CA ALA A 403 38.04 -11.06 51.23
C ALA A 403 39.56 -10.99 51.16
N HIS A 404 40.19 -11.78 50.29
CA HIS A 404 41.66 -11.90 50.21
C HIS A 404 42.16 -12.15 48.78
N ARG A 405 41.33 -12.73 47.87
CA ARG A 405 41.82 -13.22 46.60
C ARG A 405 40.90 -12.84 45.43
N ILE A 406 41.55 -12.43 44.33
CA ILE A 406 40.91 -12.22 43.03
C ILE A 406 41.67 -13.04 42.01
N GLN A 407 40.99 -13.81 41.22
CA GLN A 407 41.56 -14.61 40.12
C GLN A 407 40.98 -14.18 38.79
N ILE A 408 41.86 -13.84 37.85
CA ILE A 408 41.52 -13.57 36.48
C ILE A 408 41.97 -14.76 35.62
N THR A 409 41.11 -15.31 34.79
CA THR A 409 41.49 -16.38 33.87
C THR A 409 41.11 -15.96 32.45
N VAL A 410 42.00 -16.18 31.50
CA VAL A 410 41.75 -15.89 30.07
C VAL A 410 41.98 -17.16 29.27
N ARG A 411 40.97 -17.59 28.50
CA ARG A 411 40.98 -18.82 27.71
C ARG A 411 40.49 -18.54 26.30
N ASN A 412 41.01 -19.28 25.33
CA ASN A 412 40.49 -19.30 23.97
C ASN A 412 39.58 -20.53 23.80
N GLU A 413 38.31 -20.34 23.48
CA GLU A 413 37.31 -21.39 23.31
C GLU A 413 36.55 -21.19 22.00
N ASP A 414 36.57 -22.15 21.09
CA ASP A 414 35.71 -22.24 19.87
C ASP A 414 35.31 -20.92 19.23
N GLY A 415 36.29 -20.08 18.87
CA GLY A 415 36.05 -18.78 18.23
C GLY A 415 35.71 -17.64 19.19
N TRP A 416 35.78 -17.87 20.49
CA TRP A 416 35.59 -16.90 21.56
C TRP A 416 36.84 -16.73 22.41
N VAL A 417 37.05 -15.54 22.91
CA VAL A 417 37.91 -15.28 24.06
C VAL A 417 37.03 -15.20 25.28
N VAL A 418 37.27 -16.06 26.22
CA VAL A 418 36.56 -16.17 27.52
C VAL A 418 37.44 -15.64 28.62
N LEU A 419 37.00 -14.59 29.31
CA LEU A 419 37.68 -14.02 30.45
C LEU A 419 36.80 -14.13 31.68
N THR A 420 37.33 -14.69 32.76
CA THR A 420 36.62 -14.74 34.05
C THR A 420 37.34 -13.88 35.08
N VAL A 421 36.57 -13.16 35.89
CA VAL A 421 37.03 -12.46 37.08
C VAL A 421 36.27 -13.01 38.27
N GLN A 422 36.99 -13.70 39.15
CA GLN A 422 36.43 -14.37 40.32
C GLN A 422 37.00 -13.75 41.59
N ASP A 423 36.16 -13.46 42.56
CA ASP A 423 36.53 -13.04 43.91
C ASP A 423 36.20 -14.14 44.94
N ASP A 424 36.71 -13.98 46.17
CA ASP A 424 36.42 -14.83 47.34
C ASP A 424 35.51 -14.13 48.36
N GLY A 425 34.65 -13.22 47.87
CA GLY A 425 33.73 -12.45 48.68
C GLY A 425 32.42 -13.20 49.01
N PRO A 426 31.39 -12.50 49.47
CA PRO A 426 30.11 -13.10 49.85
C PRO A 426 29.31 -13.68 48.68
N GLY A 427 29.70 -13.33 47.43
CA GLY A 427 28.96 -13.69 46.21
C GLY A 427 27.73 -12.80 45.99
N VAL A 428 26.94 -13.17 45.00
CA VAL A 428 25.70 -12.47 44.61
C VAL A 428 24.54 -13.47 44.69
N PRO A 429 23.41 -13.11 45.32
CA PRO A 429 22.20 -13.91 45.30
C PRO A 429 21.71 -14.18 43.88
N ALA A 430 21.19 -15.40 43.62
CA ALA A 430 20.72 -15.77 42.27
C ALA A 430 19.60 -14.87 41.74
N GLU A 431 18.75 -14.35 42.64
CA GLU A 431 17.67 -13.42 42.32
C GLU A 431 18.16 -12.04 41.82
N ASP A 432 19.38 -11.67 42.19
CA ASP A 432 19.99 -10.40 41.84
C ASP A 432 20.99 -10.52 40.66
N ALA A 433 21.24 -11.71 40.15
CA ALA A 433 22.26 -12.00 39.13
C ALA A 433 22.14 -11.14 37.84
N GLU A 434 20.95 -10.79 37.43
CA GLU A 434 20.70 -9.89 36.30
C GLU A 434 20.62 -8.41 36.73
N ARG A 435 20.12 -8.16 37.93
CA ARG A 435 19.89 -6.80 38.42
C ARG A 435 21.18 -6.03 38.72
N ILE A 436 22.27 -6.73 39.11
CA ILE A 436 23.58 -6.11 39.38
C ILE A 436 24.18 -5.40 38.16
N PHE A 437 23.72 -5.71 36.96
CA PHE A 437 24.11 -5.07 35.70
C PHE A 437 23.23 -3.89 35.30
N GLU A 438 22.17 -3.61 36.08
CA GLU A 438 21.34 -2.43 35.84
C GLU A 438 22.07 -1.16 36.35
N ARG A 439 21.81 -0.04 35.68
CA ARG A 439 22.44 1.24 36.03
C ARG A 439 21.99 1.69 37.41
N PHE A 440 22.92 2.16 38.25
CA PHE A 440 22.73 2.63 39.62
C PHE A 440 22.23 1.59 40.65
N VAL A 441 22.14 0.31 40.30
CA VAL A 441 21.71 -0.73 41.22
C VAL A 441 22.86 -1.08 42.19
N ARG A 442 22.50 -1.17 43.47
CA ARG A 442 23.38 -1.60 44.58
C ARG A 442 22.59 -2.52 45.50
N LEU A 443 23.15 -3.66 45.87
CA LEU A 443 22.56 -4.57 46.84
C LEU A 443 22.60 -3.96 48.26
N ASP A 444 21.59 -4.24 49.07
CA ASP A 444 21.35 -3.55 50.36
C ASP A 444 22.48 -3.69 51.37
N ASP A 445 23.21 -4.80 51.37
CA ASP A 445 24.38 -5.05 52.21
C ASP A 445 25.56 -4.10 51.89
N ALA A 446 25.59 -3.48 50.72
CA ALA A 446 26.62 -2.54 50.27
C ALA A 446 26.29 -1.09 50.62
N ARG A 447 25.07 -0.77 51.03
CA ARG A 447 24.64 0.59 51.40
C ARG A 447 25.26 1.06 52.73
N SER A 448 25.58 0.14 53.62
CA SER A 448 26.08 0.44 54.99
C SER A 448 27.58 0.73 55.10
N ARG A 449 28.35 0.53 54.02
CA ARG A 449 29.82 0.76 54.04
C ARG A 449 30.17 2.03 53.25
N ASP A 450 30.84 2.97 53.88
CA ASP A 450 31.30 4.26 53.35
C ASP A 450 32.17 4.24 52.07
N GLN A 451 32.48 3.04 51.52
CA GLN A 451 33.28 2.82 50.31
C GLN A 451 32.42 2.56 49.05
N GLY A 452 31.29 3.22 48.90
CA GLY A 452 30.31 3.00 47.87
C GLY A 452 30.78 3.34 46.47
N GLY A 453 30.69 2.37 45.53
CA GLY A 453 30.77 2.61 44.10
C GLY A 453 29.53 3.33 43.56
N THR A 454 29.60 3.87 42.32
CA THR A 454 28.53 4.60 41.62
C THR A 454 27.36 3.73 41.18
N GLY A 455 27.48 2.39 41.23
CA GLY A 455 26.51 1.47 40.65
C GLY A 455 26.50 1.47 39.12
N LEU A 456 27.48 2.12 38.47
CA LEU A 456 27.59 2.19 37.02
C LEU A 456 28.61 1.24 36.43
N GLY A 457 29.62 0.80 37.19
CA GLY A 457 30.78 0.04 36.68
C GLY A 457 30.38 -1.28 35.99
N LEU A 458 29.52 -2.12 36.60
CA LEU A 458 29.07 -3.37 35.99
C LEU A 458 28.13 -3.12 34.78
N ALA A 459 27.30 -2.08 34.83
CA ALA A 459 26.46 -1.67 33.70
C ALA A 459 27.33 -1.24 32.50
N ILE A 460 28.35 -0.41 32.74
CA ILE A 460 29.34 -0.01 31.73
C ILE A 460 30.07 -1.21 31.16
N ALA A 461 30.53 -2.12 32.01
CA ALA A 461 31.24 -3.33 31.58
C ALA A 461 30.36 -4.20 30.66
N ARG A 462 29.06 -4.36 30.99
CA ARG A 462 28.09 -5.10 30.18
C ARG A 462 27.79 -4.40 28.86
N ASP A 463 27.61 -3.08 28.88
CA ASP A 463 27.33 -2.29 27.67
C ASP A 463 28.54 -2.28 26.72
N LEU A 464 29.78 -2.20 27.26
CA LEU A 464 31.01 -2.34 26.48
C LEU A 464 31.15 -3.75 25.89
N ALA A 465 30.87 -4.81 26.65
CA ALA A 465 30.87 -6.18 26.12
C ALA A 465 29.90 -6.34 24.96
N ARG A 466 28.67 -5.84 25.09
CA ARG A 466 27.64 -5.86 24.03
C ARG A 466 28.05 -5.04 22.80
N ARG A 467 28.70 -3.87 23.00
CA ARG A 467 29.23 -3.05 21.91
C ARG A 467 30.21 -3.80 21.04
N HIS A 468 31.05 -4.65 21.69
CA HIS A 468 32.02 -5.53 21.00
C HIS A 468 31.45 -6.92 20.66
N ARG A 469 30.10 -7.07 20.54
CA ARG A 469 29.38 -8.29 20.18
C ARG A 469 29.62 -9.44 21.14
N GLY A 470 30.04 -9.15 22.38
CA GLY A 470 30.24 -10.11 23.44
C GLY A 470 29.09 -10.14 24.44
N THR A 471 29.30 -10.94 25.49
CA THR A 471 28.38 -11.07 26.62
C THR A 471 29.12 -10.99 27.92
N LEU A 472 28.53 -10.37 28.94
CA LEU A 472 28.99 -10.37 30.31
C LEU A 472 27.87 -10.91 31.19
N THR A 473 28.16 -11.98 31.92
CA THR A 473 27.21 -12.66 32.81
C THR A 473 27.83 -13.01 34.15
N LEU A 474 27.00 -13.22 35.15
CA LEU A 474 27.43 -13.81 36.42
C LEU A 474 27.24 -15.31 36.36
N THR A 475 28.32 -16.06 36.66
CA THR A 475 28.26 -17.52 36.71
C THR A 475 27.96 -17.96 38.16
N PRO A 476 26.98 -18.84 38.39
CA PRO A 476 26.76 -19.40 39.71
C PRO A 476 28.01 -20.15 40.22
N THR A 477 28.48 -19.74 41.36
CA THR A 477 29.63 -20.40 42.02
C THR A 477 29.18 -21.12 43.28
N PRO A 478 29.64 -22.34 43.55
CA PRO A 478 29.35 -23.02 44.81
C PRO A 478 30.03 -22.25 45.97
N LYS A 479 29.32 -22.08 47.07
CA LYS A 479 29.94 -21.50 48.31
C LYS A 479 31.09 -22.41 48.79
N PRO A 480 32.26 -21.90 49.24
CA PRO A 480 32.54 -20.53 49.65
C PRO A 480 33.20 -19.63 48.58
N LEU A 481 33.07 -19.95 47.31
CA LEU A 481 33.60 -19.15 46.21
C LEU A 481 32.68 -17.94 46.01
N GLY A 482 33.25 -16.72 45.90
CA GLY A 482 32.55 -15.46 45.77
C GLY A 482 31.85 -15.26 44.43
N ALA A 483 31.83 -14.06 43.89
CA ALA A 483 31.23 -13.82 42.58
C ALA A 483 32.19 -14.15 41.43
N CYS A 484 31.67 -14.74 40.35
CA CYS A 484 32.41 -15.06 39.13
C CYS A 484 31.74 -14.37 37.92
N PHE A 485 32.39 -13.35 37.40
CA PHE A 485 31.96 -12.64 36.21
C PHE A 485 32.57 -13.30 34.96
N LEU A 486 31.76 -13.71 34.01
CA LEU A 486 32.14 -14.36 32.77
C LEU A 486 31.93 -13.40 31.60
N LEU A 487 33.03 -12.98 30.98
CA LEU A 487 33.04 -12.19 29.76
C LEU A 487 33.37 -13.09 28.58
N ARG A 488 32.56 -13.06 27.52
CA ARG A 488 32.81 -13.74 26.24
C ARG A 488 32.87 -12.70 25.14
N LEU A 489 33.96 -12.69 24.39
CA LEU A 489 34.15 -11.77 23.23
C LEU A 489 34.54 -12.58 22.00
N PRO A 490 34.08 -12.18 20.78
CA PRO A 490 34.49 -12.84 19.55
C PRO A 490 36.00 -12.76 19.38
N ARG A 491 36.66 -13.89 19.11
CA ARG A 491 38.10 -13.94 18.80
C ARG A 491 38.37 -13.19 17.49
N ALA A 492 39.42 -12.40 17.48
CA ALA A 492 39.88 -11.79 16.22
C ALA A 492 40.29 -12.88 15.23
N PRO A 493 40.02 -12.74 13.92
CA PRO A 493 40.59 -13.62 12.93
C PRO A 493 42.11 -13.58 13.06
N GLU A 494 42.77 -14.76 12.98
CA GLU A 494 44.25 -14.82 12.89
C GLU A 494 44.69 -13.99 11.69
N PRO A 495 45.70 -13.12 11.85
CA PRO A 495 46.30 -12.47 10.69
C PRO A 495 46.71 -13.60 9.73
N ALA A 496 46.22 -13.52 8.48
CA ALA A 496 46.70 -14.42 7.45
C ALA A 496 48.23 -14.20 7.34
N ASP A 497 49.01 -15.25 7.58
CA ASP A 497 50.45 -15.23 7.33
C ASP A 497 50.66 -14.79 5.87
N GLU A 498 51.18 -13.54 5.68
CA GLU A 498 51.69 -13.06 4.40
C GLU A 498 53.04 -13.69 4.05
#